data_a208f2337bdaec1c8c85ca2921379cdd
#
_entry.id   a208f2337bdaec1c8c85ca2921379cdd
#
_cell.length_a   1.000
_cell.length_b   1.000
_cell.length_c   1.000
_cell.angle_alpha   90.00
_cell.angle_beta   90.00
_cell.angle_gamma   90.00
#
_symmetry.space_group_name_H-M   'P 1'
#
loop_
_entity.id
_entity.type
_entity.pdbx_description
1 polymer ?
#
loop_
_entity_poly.entity_id
_entity_poly.type
_entity_poly.pdbx_seq_one_letter_code
_entity_poly.pdbx_strand_id
1 'polypeptide(L)'
;MSRSLTGGRPAREKEVNQIRKSTDCTEGKLIFTCLRERRAALLVNARGVAAIRVLRSDASKIGGIYLGKIQNVAKNIDACFVEILPGELCFLPLREAGAAYLTNRKADGTLKAGDELVVMVTRDAQKTKRASATADPARMKQLLCKNGSTPENASEALQSLLEQADHKVYFTCLLKPSEAVYEVLEQMADPSEYSEILTDDPQIYRQLSEGDHPLLKQLSLIHI
;
A
#
# COMPACT_ATOMS: atom_id res chain seq x y z
N MET A 1 -34.22 -37.63 46.14
CA MET A 1 -35.04 -36.56 45.53
C MET A 1 -34.20 -35.31 45.43
N SER A 2 -33.55 -35.09 44.30
CA SER A 2 -32.72 -33.90 44.07
C SER A 2 -33.18 -33.24 42.76
N ARG A 3 -33.70 -32.02 42.85
CA ARG A 3 -34.13 -31.21 41.72
C ARG A 3 -32.93 -30.42 41.19
N SER A 4 -32.61 -30.64 39.97
CA SER A 4 -31.67 -29.87 39.14
C SER A 4 -32.38 -28.58 38.67
N LEU A 5 -31.81 -27.45 39.00
CA LEU A 5 -32.21 -26.12 38.50
C LEU A 5 -31.25 -25.72 37.38
N THR A 6 -31.68 -25.88 36.13
CA THR A 6 -31.02 -25.30 34.95
C THR A 6 -31.48 -23.86 34.81
N GLY A 7 -30.60 -22.90 35.20
CA GLY A 7 -30.78 -21.48 34.94
C GLY A 7 -30.47 -21.11 33.53
N GLY A 8 -31.49 -20.85 32.73
CA GLY A 8 -31.34 -20.27 31.41
C GLY A 8 -30.95 -18.80 31.54
N ARG A 9 -29.84 -18.40 30.94
CA ARG A 9 -29.49 -16.97 30.75
C ARG A 9 -30.42 -16.33 29.73
N PRO A 10 -30.94 -15.14 29.99
CA PRO A 10 -31.99 -14.57 29.16
C PRO A 10 -31.49 -13.90 27.90
N ALA A 11 -32.37 -13.89 26.93
CA ALA A 11 -32.30 -13.34 25.57
C ALA A 11 -31.92 -11.85 25.44
N ARG A 12 -31.55 -11.17 26.52
CA ARG A 12 -31.25 -9.74 26.56
C ARG A 12 -29.94 -9.32 25.89
N GLU A 13 -28.94 -10.22 25.79
CA GLU A 13 -27.67 -9.88 25.13
C GLU A 13 -27.74 -9.88 23.60
N LYS A 14 -28.70 -10.59 23.00
CA LYS A 14 -28.89 -10.58 21.55
C LYS A 14 -29.67 -9.36 21.05
N GLU A 15 -30.56 -8.80 21.84
CA GLU A 15 -31.29 -7.57 21.49
C GLU A 15 -30.41 -6.31 21.59
N VAL A 16 -29.50 -6.26 22.54
CA VAL A 16 -28.57 -5.11 22.68
C VAL A 16 -27.60 -5.02 21.53
N ASN A 17 -27.21 -6.14 20.91
CA ASN A 17 -26.35 -6.15 19.71
C ASN A 17 -27.12 -5.89 18.40
N GLN A 18 -28.44 -6.11 18.37
CA GLN A 18 -29.28 -5.73 17.21
C GLN A 18 -29.69 -4.28 17.24
N ILE A 19 -29.85 -3.66 18.42
CA ILE A 19 -30.20 -2.24 18.57
C ILE A 19 -28.99 -1.32 18.24
N ARG A 20 -27.76 -1.84 18.27
CA ARG A 20 -26.57 -1.08 17.80
C ARG A 20 -26.37 -1.07 16.29
N LYS A 21 -27.15 -1.82 15.52
CA LYS A 21 -27.10 -1.87 14.04
C LYS A 21 -28.22 -1.09 13.33
N SER A 22 -29.13 -0.49 14.05
CA SER A 22 -30.19 0.30 13.46
C SER A 22 -30.29 1.65 14.19
N THR A 23 -29.81 2.67 13.58
CA THR A 23 -29.91 4.11 13.79
C THR A 23 -28.53 4.75 13.96
N ASP A 24 -28.02 5.15 12.89
CA ASP A 24 -27.38 6.39 12.48
C ASP A 24 -26.52 6.12 11.24
N CYS A 25 -27.17 5.96 10.10
CA CYS A 25 -26.55 6.31 8.83
C CYS A 25 -26.36 7.83 8.84
N THR A 26 -25.48 8.32 9.68
CA THR A 26 -24.97 9.68 9.54
C THR A 26 -24.10 9.66 8.30
N GLU A 27 -24.63 10.26 7.24
CA GLU A 27 -23.93 10.48 5.99
C GLU A 27 -22.56 11.10 6.27
N GLY A 28 -21.55 10.26 6.36
CA GLY A 28 -20.17 10.68 6.52
C GLY A 28 -19.68 11.32 5.23
N LYS A 29 -18.65 12.15 5.32
CA LYS A 29 -17.95 12.72 4.16
C LYS A 29 -16.49 12.34 4.25
N LEU A 30 -15.93 11.87 3.15
CA LEU A 30 -14.50 11.67 3.00
C LEU A 30 -13.89 12.91 2.36
N ILE A 31 -13.04 13.63 3.08
CA ILE A 31 -12.48 14.92 2.65
C ILE A 31 -10.99 14.77 2.44
N PHE A 32 -10.53 14.98 1.22
CA PHE A 32 -9.11 15.13 0.91
C PHE A 32 -8.75 16.61 0.93
N THR A 33 -7.78 16.99 1.75
CA THR A 33 -7.36 18.38 1.92
C THR A 33 -5.89 18.49 2.29
N CYS A 34 -5.37 19.70 2.26
CA CYS A 34 -4.01 19.99 2.68
C CYS A 34 -3.98 20.54 4.11
N LEU A 35 -3.38 19.78 5.03
CA LEU A 35 -3.16 20.21 6.40
C LEU A 35 -1.68 20.53 6.63
N ARG A 36 -1.35 21.82 6.82
CA ARG A 36 0.03 22.26 7.06
C ARG A 36 1.03 21.65 6.07
N GLU A 37 0.84 21.87 4.78
CA GLU A 37 1.68 21.37 3.67
C GLU A 37 1.69 19.85 3.48
N ARG A 38 0.82 19.10 4.16
CA ARG A 38 0.65 17.66 3.97
C ARG A 38 -0.76 17.35 3.52
N ARG A 39 -0.88 16.58 2.47
CA ARG A 39 -2.15 16.04 2.04
C ARG A 39 -2.66 15.02 3.04
N ALA A 40 -3.92 15.09 3.37
CA ALA A 40 -4.58 14.19 4.30
C ALA A 40 -6.00 13.89 3.82
N ALA A 41 -6.49 12.71 4.19
CA ALA A 41 -7.88 12.34 4.09
C ALA A 41 -8.51 12.31 5.49
N LEU A 42 -9.67 12.90 5.60
CA LEU A 42 -10.47 12.97 6.83
C LEU A 42 -11.81 12.29 6.59
N LEU A 43 -12.16 11.34 7.43
CA LEU A 43 -13.53 10.84 7.51
C LEU A 43 -14.27 11.68 8.55
N VAL A 44 -15.29 12.41 8.10
CA VAL A 44 -16.08 13.32 8.95
C VAL A 44 -17.51 12.85 8.97
N ASN A 45 -18.13 12.80 10.15
CA ASN A 45 -19.54 12.48 10.35
C ASN A 45 -20.19 13.50 11.30
N ALA A 46 -21.45 13.29 11.68
CA ALA A 46 -22.18 14.19 12.56
C ALA A 46 -21.51 14.38 13.96
N ARG A 47 -20.64 13.48 14.37
CA ARG A 47 -19.90 13.56 15.65
C ARG A 47 -18.54 14.27 15.51
N GLY A 48 -18.14 14.65 14.29
CA GLY A 48 -16.88 15.29 13.95
C GLY A 48 -15.94 14.40 13.15
N VAL A 49 -14.64 14.59 13.30
CA VAL A 49 -13.61 13.82 12.58
C VAL A 49 -13.47 12.44 13.19
N ALA A 50 -13.89 11.41 12.46
CA ALA A 50 -13.84 10.01 12.88
C ALA A 50 -12.47 9.36 12.61
N ALA A 51 -11.82 9.74 11.50
CA ALA A 51 -10.50 9.24 11.15
C ALA A 51 -9.70 10.27 10.37
N ILE A 52 -8.37 10.21 10.49
CA ILE A 52 -7.43 11.01 9.70
C ILE A 52 -6.35 10.08 9.16
N ARG A 53 -6.02 10.24 7.87
CA ARG A 53 -4.88 9.60 7.22
C ARG A 53 -4.07 10.65 6.48
N VAL A 54 -2.77 10.67 6.72
CA VAL A 54 -1.84 11.52 5.96
C VAL A 54 -1.41 10.76 4.72
N LEU A 55 -1.58 11.38 3.55
CA LEU A 55 -1.14 10.80 2.28
C LEU A 55 0.38 10.79 2.21
N ARG A 56 0.93 9.77 1.55
CA ARG A 56 2.35 9.74 1.22
C ARG A 56 2.68 10.86 0.22
N SER A 57 3.94 11.28 0.18
CA SER A 57 4.42 12.19 -0.85
C SER A 57 4.26 11.56 -2.24
N ASP A 58 3.90 12.35 -3.25
CA ASP A 58 3.86 11.92 -4.66
C ASP A 58 5.23 11.42 -5.17
N ALA A 59 6.31 11.85 -4.52
CA ALA A 59 7.67 11.34 -4.76
C ALA A 59 7.97 10.01 -4.07
N SER A 60 7.02 9.45 -3.28
CA SER A 60 7.21 8.15 -2.63
C SER A 60 7.33 7.04 -3.67
N LYS A 61 8.30 6.15 -3.44
CA LYS A 61 8.51 4.97 -4.28
C LYS A 61 8.06 3.67 -3.61
N ILE A 62 7.45 3.76 -2.42
CA ILE A 62 6.98 2.58 -1.67
C ILE A 62 5.95 1.82 -2.50
N GLY A 63 6.13 0.50 -2.60
CA GLY A 63 5.28 -0.39 -3.41
C GLY A 63 5.67 -0.46 -4.89
N GLY A 64 6.51 0.46 -5.38
CA GLY A 64 7.06 0.40 -6.75
C GLY A 64 8.01 -0.79 -6.91
N ILE A 65 7.91 -1.48 -8.06
CA ILE A 65 8.77 -2.61 -8.43
C ILE A 65 9.67 -2.16 -9.58
N TYR A 66 10.95 -2.42 -9.43
CA TYR A 66 11.99 -1.97 -10.37
C TYR A 66 12.92 -3.11 -10.73
N LEU A 67 13.40 -3.12 -11.96
CA LEU A 67 14.59 -3.89 -12.34
C LEU A 67 15.82 -3.04 -12.03
N GLY A 68 16.49 -3.36 -10.93
CA GLY A 68 17.66 -2.63 -10.45
C GLY A 68 18.94 -3.39 -10.67
N LYS A 69 20.09 -2.73 -10.43
CA LYS A 69 21.42 -3.29 -10.55
C LYS A 69 22.20 -3.15 -9.24
N ILE A 70 22.80 -4.24 -8.76
CA ILE A 70 23.64 -4.20 -7.57
C ILE A 70 24.93 -3.45 -7.87
N GLN A 71 25.15 -2.35 -7.15
CA GLN A 71 26.37 -1.56 -7.23
C GLN A 71 27.43 -2.08 -6.26
N ASN A 72 27.03 -2.52 -5.06
CA ASN A 72 27.93 -3.00 -4.05
C ASN A 72 27.25 -4.01 -3.11
N VAL A 73 28.02 -5.01 -2.65
CA VAL A 73 27.63 -5.96 -1.60
C VAL A 73 28.48 -5.70 -0.37
N ALA A 74 27.85 -5.21 0.69
CA ALA A 74 28.47 -4.85 1.96
C ALA A 74 28.25 -5.97 3.01
N LYS A 75 29.10 -6.99 2.99
CA LYS A 75 28.98 -8.17 3.86
C LYS A 75 29.07 -7.84 5.35
N ASN A 76 29.79 -6.78 5.72
CA ASN A 76 29.96 -6.32 7.10
C ASN A 76 28.65 -5.79 7.74
N ILE A 77 27.65 -5.46 6.93
CA ILE A 77 26.33 -5.00 7.39
C ILE A 77 25.19 -5.87 6.84
N ASP A 78 25.50 -7.05 6.31
CA ASP A 78 24.55 -8.02 5.73
C ASP A 78 23.57 -7.38 4.73
N ALA A 79 24.08 -6.56 3.82
CA ALA A 79 23.27 -5.84 2.85
C ALA A 79 23.96 -5.64 1.51
N CYS A 80 23.21 -5.32 0.49
CA CYS A 80 23.69 -4.75 -0.76
C CYS A 80 22.99 -3.43 -1.07
N PHE A 81 23.59 -2.66 -1.98
CA PHE A 81 23.05 -1.43 -2.50
C PHE A 81 22.65 -1.65 -3.95
N VAL A 82 21.36 -1.48 -4.21
CA VAL A 82 20.75 -1.66 -5.52
C VAL A 82 20.38 -0.31 -6.08
N GLU A 83 20.88 0.02 -7.25
CA GLU A 83 20.48 1.20 -7.99
C GLU A 83 19.22 0.85 -8.79
N ILE A 84 18.11 1.52 -8.47
CA ILE A 84 16.79 1.29 -9.08
C ILE A 84 16.49 2.25 -10.23
N LEU A 85 17.04 3.46 -10.15
CA LEU A 85 17.01 4.49 -11.18
C LEU A 85 18.37 5.20 -11.15
N PRO A 86 18.79 5.91 -12.22
CA PRO A 86 20.07 6.58 -12.25
C PRO A 86 20.32 7.48 -11.03
N GLY A 87 21.34 7.17 -10.24
CA GLY A 87 21.67 7.87 -9.01
C GLY A 87 20.86 7.49 -7.77
N GLU A 88 19.83 6.66 -7.90
CA GLU A 88 18.94 6.28 -6.80
C GLU A 88 19.25 4.89 -6.24
N LEU A 89 19.95 4.87 -5.11
CA LEU A 89 20.36 3.65 -4.43
C LEU A 89 19.39 3.27 -3.31
N CYS A 90 18.95 2.01 -3.33
CA CYS A 90 18.21 1.36 -2.26
C CYS A 90 19.11 0.46 -1.41
N PHE A 91 18.84 0.41 -0.12
CA PHE A 91 19.40 -0.55 0.81
C PHE A 91 18.57 -1.85 0.77
N LEU A 92 19.19 -2.96 0.41
CA LEU A 92 18.60 -4.29 0.35
C LEU A 92 19.30 -5.20 1.37
N PRO A 93 18.67 -5.54 2.51
CA PRO A 93 19.20 -6.53 3.44
C PRO A 93 19.36 -7.90 2.77
N LEU A 94 20.46 -8.62 2.98
CA LEU A 94 20.68 -9.93 2.35
C LEU A 94 19.61 -10.95 2.74
N ARG A 95 19.03 -10.86 3.93
CA ARG A 95 17.87 -11.69 4.35
C ARG A 95 16.61 -11.46 3.52
N GLU A 96 16.48 -10.30 2.90
CA GLU A 96 15.36 -9.91 2.01
C GLU A 96 15.67 -10.22 0.53
N ALA A 97 16.73 -10.98 0.28
CA ALA A 97 17.24 -11.26 -1.07
C ALA A 97 17.51 -12.75 -1.33
N GLY A 98 17.17 -13.64 -0.39
CA GLY A 98 17.51 -15.07 -0.48
C GLY A 98 16.88 -15.81 -1.68
N ALA A 99 15.74 -15.34 -2.18
CA ALA A 99 15.04 -15.88 -3.36
C ALA A 99 14.95 -14.85 -4.49
N ALA A 100 15.93 -13.92 -4.59
CA ALA A 100 15.91 -12.84 -5.57
C ALA A 100 15.83 -13.37 -7.00
N TYR A 101 14.96 -12.77 -7.80
CA TYR A 101 14.86 -13.02 -9.22
C TYR A 101 15.93 -12.21 -9.97
N LEU A 102 16.89 -12.93 -10.58
CA LEU A 102 17.98 -12.34 -11.37
C LEU A 102 17.66 -12.47 -12.85
N THR A 103 17.88 -11.40 -13.62
CA THR A 103 17.63 -11.39 -15.07
C THR A 103 18.89 -11.63 -15.91
N ASN A 104 20.07 -11.30 -15.38
CA ASN A 104 21.33 -11.39 -16.14
C ASN A 104 22.14 -12.67 -15.88
N ARG A 105 21.75 -13.51 -14.93
CA ARG A 105 22.35 -14.82 -14.67
C ARG A 105 21.43 -15.73 -13.86
N LYS A 106 21.73 -17.03 -13.81
CA LYS A 106 21.05 -17.96 -12.91
C LYS A 106 21.42 -17.66 -11.43
N ALA A 107 20.41 -17.70 -10.56
CA ALA A 107 20.60 -17.55 -9.15
C ALA A 107 21.42 -18.74 -8.58
N ASP A 108 22.51 -18.43 -7.88
CA ASP A 108 23.38 -19.40 -7.20
C ASP A 108 23.33 -19.25 -5.67
N GLY A 109 22.34 -18.52 -5.16
CA GLY A 109 22.19 -18.21 -3.74
C GLY A 109 23.11 -17.09 -3.24
N THR A 110 23.96 -16.53 -4.11
CA THR A 110 24.85 -15.41 -3.77
C THR A 110 24.58 -14.21 -4.65
N LEU A 111 24.67 -13.01 -4.06
CA LEU A 111 24.57 -11.76 -4.80
C LEU A 111 25.94 -11.15 -5.03
N LYS A 112 26.15 -10.55 -6.20
CA LYS A 112 27.41 -9.94 -6.63
C LYS A 112 27.14 -8.54 -7.19
N ALA A 113 28.13 -7.66 -7.12
CA ALA A 113 28.07 -6.40 -7.87
C ALA A 113 27.89 -6.68 -9.36
N GLY A 114 27.01 -5.93 -9.98
CA GLY A 114 26.62 -6.11 -11.38
C GLY A 114 25.42 -7.04 -11.60
N ASP A 115 24.93 -7.77 -10.59
CA ASP A 115 23.69 -8.54 -10.70
C ASP A 115 22.50 -7.61 -10.97
N GLU A 116 21.64 -8.01 -11.87
CA GLU A 116 20.40 -7.34 -12.21
C GLU A 116 19.23 -8.14 -11.62
N LEU A 117 18.41 -7.48 -10.81
CA LEU A 117 17.36 -8.16 -10.04
C LEU A 117 16.12 -7.31 -9.88
N VAL A 118 14.99 -7.99 -9.71
CA VAL A 118 13.71 -7.34 -9.41
C VAL A 118 13.65 -7.00 -7.93
N VAL A 119 13.34 -5.75 -7.60
CA VAL A 119 13.19 -5.26 -6.23
C VAL A 119 11.94 -4.43 -6.07
N MET A 120 11.30 -4.52 -4.89
CA MET A 120 10.21 -3.66 -4.48
C MET A 120 10.69 -2.71 -3.39
N VAL A 121 10.40 -1.42 -3.52
CA VAL A 121 10.69 -0.43 -2.49
C VAL A 121 9.73 -0.58 -1.32
N THR A 122 10.26 -0.77 -0.12
CA THR A 122 9.47 -0.99 1.11
C THR A 122 9.44 0.22 2.02
N ARG A 123 10.40 1.14 1.85
CA ARG A 123 10.52 2.37 2.64
C ARG A 123 11.24 3.44 1.85
N ASP A 124 10.74 4.66 1.89
CA ASP A 124 11.41 5.82 1.31
C ASP A 124 12.68 6.20 2.08
N ALA A 125 13.55 6.94 1.40
CA ALA A 125 14.71 7.56 2.03
C ALA A 125 14.29 8.56 3.12
N GLN A 126 15.01 8.57 4.23
CA GLN A 126 14.75 9.49 5.35
C GLN A 126 16.05 10.12 5.83
N LYS A 127 16.17 11.42 5.69
CA LYS A 127 17.38 12.18 6.10
C LYS A 127 18.66 11.53 5.53
N THR A 128 19.43 10.87 6.38
CA THR A 128 20.68 10.18 6.03
C THR A 128 20.51 8.72 5.65
N LYS A 129 19.30 8.15 5.81
CA LYS A 129 19.01 6.74 5.49
C LYS A 129 18.50 6.62 4.06
N ARG A 130 19.10 5.71 3.30
CA ARG A 130 18.62 5.37 1.94
C ARG A 130 17.26 4.70 2.00
N ALA A 131 16.53 4.74 0.89
CA ALA A 131 15.34 3.92 0.70
C ALA A 131 15.67 2.45 0.94
N SER A 132 14.71 1.67 1.43
CA SER A 132 14.87 0.23 1.64
C SER A 132 14.05 -0.54 0.62
N ALA A 133 14.57 -1.70 0.21
CA ALA A 133 13.89 -2.58 -0.73
C ALA A 133 13.88 -4.03 -0.24
N THR A 134 13.06 -4.86 -0.85
CA THR A 134 13.07 -6.32 -0.78
C THR A 134 13.20 -6.91 -2.19
N ALA A 135 13.90 -8.03 -2.31
CA ALA A 135 13.96 -8.84 -3.53
C ALA A 135 13.33 -10.23 -3.32
N ASP A 136 12.71 -10.47 -2.17
CA ASP A 136 12.01 -11.72 -1.87
C ASP A 136 10.60 -11.70 -2.49
N PRO A 137 10.29 -12.58 -3.47
CA PRO A 137 8.99 -12.66 -4.11
C PRO A 137 7.84 -12.93 -3.12
N ALA A 138 8.08 -13.73 -2.08
CA ALA A 138 7.06 -14.01 -1.07
C ALA A 138 6.68 -12.73 -0.30
N ARG A 139 7.69 -11.92 0.02
CA ARG A 139 7.49 -10.63 0.67
C ARG A 139 6.80 -9.62 -0.25
N MET A 140 7.19 -9.56 -1.53
CA MET A 140 6.53 -8.70 -2.52
C MET A 140 5.05 -9.06 -2.65
N LYS A 141 4.73 -10.35 -2.77
CA LYS A 141 3.35 -10.83 -2.81
C LYS A 141 2.53 -10.39 -1.58
N GLN A 142 3.09 -10.54 -0.37
CA GLN A 142 2.44 -10.06 0.85
C GLN A 142 2.13 -8.56 0.82
N LEU A 143 3.06 -7.76 0.29
CA LEU A 143 2.90 -6.32 0.20
C LEU A 143 1.84 -5.93 -0.84
N LEU A 144 1.80 -6.63 -1.98
CA LEU A 144 0.75 -6.44 -2.99
C LEU A 144 -0.64 -6.78 -2.43
N CYS A 145 -0.78 -7.87 -1.66
CA CYS A 145 -2.04 -8.22 -1.00
C CYS A 145 -2.49 -7.15 0.03
N LYS A 146 -1.56 -6.53 0.73
CA LYS A 146 -1.88 -5.45 1.68
C LYS A 146 -2.40 -4.18 0.99
N ASN A 147 -2.08 -4.01 -0.28
CA ASN A 147 -2.52 -2.90 -1.12
C ASN A 147 -3.81 -3.23 -1.91
N GLY A 148 -4.62 -4.18 -1.44
CA GLY A 148 -5.95 -4.48 -1.99
C GLY A 148 -6.02 -5.64 -2.98
N SER A 149 -4.90 -6.22 -3.40
CA SER A 149 -4.93 -7.39 -4.30
C SER A 149 -5.30 -8.66 -3.56
N THR A 150 -6.10 -9.53 -4.19
CA THR A 150 -6.29 -10.90 -3.66
C THR A 150 -5.00 -11.71 -3.76
N PRO A 151 -4.80 -12.77 -2.96
CA PRO A 151 -3.58 -13.58 -3.01
C PRO A 151 -3.31 -14.22 -4.39
N GLU A 152 -4.35 -14.59 -5.11
CA GLU A 152 -4.27 -15.12 -6.46
C GLU A 152 -3.81 -14.03 -7.43
N ASN A 153 -4.50 -12.90 -7.48
CA ASN A 153 -4.18 -11.75 -8.34
C ASN A 153 -2.76 -11.22 -8.07
N ALA A 154 -2.34 -11.13 -6.81
CA ALA A 154 -0.99 -10.72 -6.44
C ALA A 154 0.08 -11.70 -6.94
N SER A 155 -0.23 -13.01 -6.97
CA SER A 155 0.68 -14.03 -7.48
C SER A 155 0.84 -13.94 -8.99
N GLU A 156 -0.28 -13.84 -9.73
CA GLU A 156 -0.29 -13.71 -11.18
C GLU A 156 0.36 -12.40 -11.63
N ALA A 157 0.03 -11.29 -10.97
CA ALA A 157 0.64 -10.00 -11.26
C ALA A 157 2.16 -10.02 -11.05
N LEU A 158 2.62 -10.57 -9.92
CA LEU A 158 4.06 -10.68 -9.66
C LEU A 158 4.75 -11.57 -10.69
N GLN A 159 4.18 -12.73 -11.02
CA GLN A 159 4.72 -13.63 -12.04
C GLN A 159 4.87 -12.93 -13.38
N SER A 160 3.82 -12.23 -13.82
CA SER A 160 3.85 -11.44 -15.08
C SER A 160 4.95 -10.36 -15.06
N LEU A 161 5.15 -9.69 -13.93
CA LEU A 161 6.21 -8.67 -13.78
C LEU A 161 7.62 -9.29 -13.84
N LEU A 162 7.82 -10.48 -13.26
CA LEU A 162 9.10 -11.19 -13.33
C LEU A 162 9.42 -11.63 -14.77
N GLU A 163 8.44 -12.16 -15.50
CA GLU A 163 8.58 -12.52 -16.90
C GLU A 163 8.86 -11.29 -17.78
N GLN A 164 8.21 -10.16 -17.51
CA GLN A 164 8.50 -8.91 -18.21
C GLN A 164 9.93 -8.42 -17.97
N ALA A 165 10.46 -8.63 -16.74
CA ALA A 165 11.81 -8.18 -16.38
C ALA A 165 12.89 -8.82 -17.25
N ASP A 166 12.72 -10.08 -17.70
CA ASP A 166 13.67 -10.78 -18.59
C ASP A 166 13.87 -10.09 -19.94
N HIS A 167 12.92 -9.24 -20.33
CA HIS A 167 12.93 -8.52 -21.61
C HIS A 167 13.20 -7.02 -21.46
N LYS A 168 13.58 -6.57 -20.25
CA LYS A 168 13.81 -5.15 -19.94
C LYS A 168 15.27 -4.91 -19.60
N VAL A 169 15.66 -3.64 -19.73
CA VAL A 169 16.97 -3.14 -19.29
C VAL A 169 16.84 -2.68 -17.85
N TYR A 170 17.89 -2.82 -17.05
CA TYR A 170 17.94 -2.29 -15.69
C TYR A 170 17.60 -0.77 -15.65
N PHE A 171 17.14 -0.29 -14.52
CA PHE A 171 16.50 1.02 -14.30
C PHE A 171 15.08 1.13 -14.90
N THR A 172 14.45 0.02 -15.25
CA THR A 172 13.05 0.01 -15.66
C THR A 172 12.14 -0.09 -14.43
N CYS A 173 11.15 0.81 -14.35
CA CYS A 173 10.03 0.66 -13.41
C CYS A 173 9.03 -0.34 -14.01
N LEU A 174 8.92 -1.51 -13.38
CA LEU A 174 8.01 -2.58 -13.80
C LEU A 174 6.58 -2.34 -13.28
N LEU A 175 6.47 -1.85 -12.05
CA LEU A 175 5.22 -1.45 -11.43
C LEU A 175 5.43 -0.09 -10.75
N LYS A 176 4.64 0.90 -11.12
CA LYS A 176 4.64 2.19 -10.43
C LYS A 176 4.12 2.04 -9.00
N PRO A 177 4.62 2.84 -8.04
CA PRO A 177 3.99 2.94 -6.73
C PRO A 177 2.50 3.24 -6.88
N SER A 178 1.66 2.63 -6.03
CA SER A 178 0.25 3.01 -5.97
C SER A 178 0.13 4.50 -5.63
N GLU A 179 -0.80 5.18 -6.28
CA GLU A 179 -1.07 6.58 -5.92
C GLU A 179 -1.59 6.65 -4.49
N ALA A 180 -1.01 7.55 -3.70
CA ALA A 180 -1.32 7.66 -2.27
C ALA A 180 -2.81 7.89 -1.98
N VAL A 181 -3.51 8.51 -2.93
CA VAL A 181 -4.95 8.77 -2.85
C VAL A 181 -5.75 7.47 -2.90
N TYR A 182 -5.46 6.57 -3.84
CA TYR A 182 -6.16 5.29 -3.97
C TYR A 182 -5.86 4.36 -2.81
N GLU A 183 -4.62 4.32 -2.33
CA GLU A 183 -4.25 3.54 -1.16
C GLU A 183 -5.06 3.96 0.09
N VAL A 184 -5.27 5.27 0.26
CA VAL A 184 -6.07 5.79 1.37
C VAL A 184 -7.55 5.51 1.17
N LEU A 185 -8.07 5.61 -0.07
CA LEU A 185 -9.44 5.20 -0.39
C LEU A 185 -9.70 3.76 0.01
N GLU A 186 -8.85 2.83 -0.40
CA GLU A 186 -8.97 1.41 -0.06
C GLU A 186 -8.92 1.14 1.45
N GLN A 187 -8.10 1.89 2.19
CA GLN A 187 -7.95 1.74 3.63
C GLN A 187 -9.09 2.38 4.45
N MET A 188 -9.72 3.43 3.92
CA MET A 188 -10.79 4.17 4.60
C MET A 188 -12.17 3.85 4.04
N ALA A 189 -12.23 3.06 2.97
CA ALA A 189 -13.43 2.84 2.21
C ALA A 189 -14.26 1.66 2.74
N ASP A 190 -14.97 1.87 3.81
CA ASP A 190 -16.30 1.26 3.89
C ASP A 190 -17.29 2.21 3.22
N PRO A 191 -17.82 1.90 2.01
CA PRO A 191 -18.78 2.75 1.31
C PRO A 191 -20.04 3.05 2.11
N SER A 192 -20.30 2.29 3.17
CA SER A 192 -21.41 2.52 4.08
C SER A 192 -21.15 3.64 5.08
N GLU A 193 -19.90 4.08 5.24
CA GLU A 193 -19.54 5.11 6.22
C GLU A 193 -19.57 6.54 5.67
N TYR A 194 -19.63 6.72 4.34
CA TYR A 194 -19.71 8.05 3.72
C TYR A 194 -20.52 8.04 2.42
N SER A 195 -21.16 9.16 2.16
CA SER A 195 -22.00 9.39 0.97
C SER A 195 -21.35 10.30 -0.07
N GLU A 196 -20.27 11.00 0.30
CA GLU A 196 -19.65 12.02 -0.53
C GLU A 196 -18.12 12.05 -0.35
N ILE A 197 -17.40 12.25 -1.46
CA ILE A 197 -15.96 12.53 -1.47
C ILE A 197 -15.76 13.99 -1.87
N LEU A 198 -15.08 14.74 -1.02
CA LEU A 198 -14.79 16.15 -1.22
C LEU A 198 -13.27 16.37 -1.32
N THR A 199 -12.84 17.31 -2.11
CA THR A 199 -11.46 17.77 -2.13
C THR A 199 -11.34 19.25 -2.49
N ASP A 200 -10.39 19.92 -1.86
CA ASP A 200 -9.95 21.29 -2.19
C ASP A 200 -8.65 21.28 -3.01
N ASP A 201 -8.06 20.13 -3.28
CA ASP A 201 -6.83 19.98 -4.06
C ASP A 201 -7.15 19.60 -5.51
N PRO A 202 -6.90 20.48 -6.50
CA PRO A 202 -7.18 20.22 -7.92
C PRO A 202 -6.42 19.03 -8.48
N GLN A 203 -5.24 18.71 -7.93
CA GLN A 203 -4.44 17.56 -8.37
C GLN A 203 -5.07 16.25 -7.88
N ILE A 204 -5.52 16.20 -6.62
CA ILE A 204 -6.25 15.05 -6.09
C ILE A 204 -7.56 14.87 -6.85
N TYR A 205 -8.29 15.97 -7.13
CA TYR A 205 -9.50 15.91 -7.94
C TYR A 205 -9.27 15.28 -9.31
N ARG A 206 -8.20 15.69 -9.99
CA ARG A 206 -7.84 15.13 -11.31
C ARG A 206 -7.51 13.63 -11.20
N GLN A 207 -6.67 13.24 -10.24
CA GLN A 207 -6.31 11.84 -10.01
C GLN A 207 -7.56 10.98 -9.78
N LEU A 208 -8.47 11.44 -8.91
CA LEU A 208 -9.72 10.73 -8.62
C LEU A 208 -10.66 10.71 -9.83
N SER A 209 -10.74 11.79 -10.61
CA SER A 209 -11.62 11.89 -11.79
C SER A 209 -11.18 11.01 -12.96
N GLU A 210 -9.89 10.75 -13.10
CA GLU A 210 -9.31 9.90 -14.14
C GLU A 210 -9.34 8.41 -13.75
N GLY A 211 -9.67 8.09 -12.50
CA GLY A 211 -9.74 6.72 -12.00
C GLY A 211 -11.07 6.05 -12.27
N ASP A 212 -11.05 4.74 -12.38
CA ASP A 212 -12.24 3.89 -12.56
C ASP A 212 -12.66 3.23 -11.23
N HIS A 213 -12.81 4.04 -10.18
CA HIS A 213 -13.22 3.53 -8.87
C HIS A 213 -14.74 3.76 -8.67
N PRO A 214 -15.52 2.75 -8.21
CA PRO A 214 -16.99 2.85 -8.08
C PRO A 214 -17.47 4.01 -7.20
N LEU A 215 -16.67 4.41 -6.23
CA LEU A 215 -16.99 5.49 -5.29
C LEU A 215 -16.82 6.90 -5.87
N LEU A 216 -16.16 7.03 -7.02
CA LEU A 216 -15.87 8.34 -7.63
C LEU A 216 -17.12 9.04 -8.21
N LYS A 217 -18.24 8.34 -8.33
CA LYS A 217 -19.53 8.95 -8.73
C LYS A 217 -20.05 10.01 -7.76
N GLN A 218 -19.49 10.05 -6.55
CA GLN A 218 -19.84 10.97 -5.47
C GLN A 218 -18.76 12.05 -5.23
N LEU A 219 -17.83 12.21 -6.18
CA LEU A 219 -16.72 13.16 -6.05
C LEU A 219 -17.17 14.59 -6.33
N SER A 220 -16.83 15.51 -5.44
CA SER A 220 -17.07 16.95 -5.59
C SER A 220 -15.81 17.77 -5.28
N LEU A 221 -15.52 18.75 -6.13
CA LEU A 221 -14.48 19.75 -5.86
C LEU A 221 -15.09 20.88 -5.04
N ILE A 222 -14.55 21.12 -3.86
CA ILE A 222 -14.95 22.26 -3.02
C ILE A 222 -13.91 23.37 -3.14
N HIS A 223 -14.41 24.60 -3.30
CA HIS A 223 -13.58 25.81 -3.21
C HIS A 223 -13.72 26.34 -1.79
N ILE A 224 -12.61 26.38 -1.05
CA ILE A 224 -12.52 27.02 0.26
C ILE A 224 -11.90 28.39 0.10
#